data_9e575b128a8c0b7b3eef95b9bef9b26d
#
_entry.id   9e575b128a8c0b7b3eef95b9bef9b26d
#
_cell.length_a   1.000
_cell.length_b   1.000
_cell.length_c   1.000
_cell.angle_alpha   90.00
_cell.angle_beta   90.00
_cell.angle_gamma   90.00
#
_symmetry.space_group_name_H-M   'P 1'
#
loop_
_entity.id
_entity.type
_entity.pdbx_description
1 polymer ?
#
loop_
_entity_poly.entity_id
_entity_poly.type
_entity_poly.pdbx_seq_one_letter_code
_entity_poly.pdbx_strand_id
1 'polypeptide(L)'
;MSKKKYVLVGTGSRASMYIKALAMDYTDVGELMAFCDTNQARMDYWNSVMESEYKAKPLPTYKADQFEKMIADIKPDVVIVTSMDRTHHRYICRAMELGCDVITEKPMTVDAEKCQQIIDTGKRTGKKVTVTFNYRYSPRNTKIKEVLKSGLLGDLTSIHFEWLLSTVHGADYFRRWHRNKNNSGGLMVHKSTHHFDLVNWWTGSFPETVFAMGDLLFYGKENAEKRGVTEFYYRAKGSETAAKDPFALHVTEKDERLNGLYFGKPEEEDNYYRDQSVFSDG
;
A
#
# COMPACT_ATOMS: atom_id res chain seq x y z
N MET A 1 31.23 -1.96 1.66
CA MET A 1 30.25 -2.49 2.63
C MET A 1 29.58 -3.69 2.00
N SER A 2 29.25 -4.75 2.76
CA SER A 2 28.43 -5.85 2.22
C SER A 2 27.04 -5.33 1.84
N LYS A 3 26.46 -5.84 0.74
CA LYS A 3 25.10 -5.52 0.35
C LYS A 3 24.12 -5.98 1.42
N LYS A 4 23.11 -5.18 1.72
CA LYS A 4 22.03 -5.60 2.63
C LYS A 4 21.11 -6.61 1.93
N LYS A 5 20.67 -7.61 2.68
CA LYS A 5 19.71 -8.61 2.23
C LYS A 5 18.29 -8.17 2.56
N TYR A 6 17.42 -8.18 1.57
CA TYR A 6 16.02 -7.81 1.69
C TYR A 6 15.12 -9.01 1.37
N VAL A 7 14.00 -9.12 2.07
CA VAL A 7 12.88 -9.99 1.69
C VAL A 7 11.61 -9.14 1.59
N LEU A 8 10.67 -9.55 0.75
CA LEU A 8 9.47 -8.78 0.48
C LEU A 8 8.21 -9.59 0.81
N VAL A 9 7.33 -9.01 1.63
CA VAL A 9 6.05 -9.59 2.07
C VAL A 9 4.90 -8.80 1.45
N GLY A 10 4.05 -9.50 0.69
CA GLY A 10 2.94 -8.92 -0.05
C GLY A 10 3.34 -8.56 -1.48
N THR A 11 3.12 -9.47 -2.43
CA THR A 11 3.54 -9.35 -3.83
C THR A 11 2.46 -8.76 -4.75
N GLY A 12 1.58 -7.91 -4.20
CA GLY A 12 0.61 -7.15 -4.98
C GLY A 12 1.25 -6.07 -5.86
N SER A 13 0.41 -5.25 -6.48
CA SER A 13 0.86 -4.20 -7.42
C SER A 13 1.89 -3.24 -6.82
N ARG A 14 1.81 -2.99 -5.50
CA ARG A 14 2.72 -2.05 -4.82
C ARG A 14 4.14 -2.58 -4.67
N ALA A 15 4.32 -3.88 -4.69
CA ALA A 15 5.64 -4.52 -4.63
C ALA A 15 6.58 -4.08 -5.76
N SER A 16 6.03 -3.72 -6.93
CA SER A 16 6.80 -3.40 -8.15
C SER A 16 7.92 -2.40 -7.94
N MET A 17 7.66 -1.33 -7.18
CA MET A 17 8.68 -0.28 -7.00
C MET A 17 9.88 -0.77 -6.18
N TYR A 18 9.65 -1.64 -5.20
CA TYR A 18 10.71 -2.21 -4.38
C TYR A 18 11.47 -3.31 -5.14
N ILE A 19 10.75 -4.14 -5.89
CA ILE A 19 11.35 -5.18 -6.73
C ILE A 19 12.27 -4.52 -7.77
N LYS A 20 11.76 -3.54 -8.51
CA LYS A 20 12.57 -2.81 -9.50
C LYS A 20 13.78 -2.13 -8.85
N ALA A 21 13.58 -1.45 -7.71
CA ALA A 21 14.65 -0.78 -7.02
C ALA A 21 15.81 -1.72 -6.67
N LEU A 22 15.51 -2.91 -6.13
CA LEU A 22 16.54 -3.88 -5.70
C LEU A 22 17.04 -4.78 -6.84
N ALA A 23 16.26 -4.97 -7.90
CA ALA A 23 16.68 -5.77 -9.05
C ALA A 23 17.45 -4.97 -10.11
N MET A 24 17.30 -3.63 -10.15
CA MET A 24 17.89 -2.79 -11.18
C MET A 24 18.60 -1.56 -10.65
N ASP A 25 17.89 -0.70 -9.88
CA ASP A 25 18.33 0.67 -9.65
C ASP A 25 19.37 0.79 -8.52
N TYR A 26 19.35 -0.13 -7.54
CA TYR A 26 20.18 -0.08 -6.32
C TYR A 26 20.86 -1.44 -6.01
N THR A 27 21.23 -2.14 -7.06
CA THR A 27 21.89 -3.47 -6.96
C THR A 27 23.26 -3.44 -6.30
N ASP A 28 23.86 -2.27 -6.17
CA ASP A 28 25.13 -2.04 -5.49
C ASP A 28 24.99 -2.00 -3.96
N VAL A 29 23.83 -1.60 -3.43
CA VAL A 29 23.59 -1.41 -1.99
C VAL A 29 22.72 -2.49 -1.35
N GLY A 30 21.86 -3.15 -2.14
CA GLY A 30 20.92 -4.16 -1.64
C GLY A 30 20.66 -5.30 -2.60
N GLU A 31 20.18 -6.41 -2.06
CA GLU A 31 19.80 -7.61 -2.79
C GLU A 31 18.47 -8.15 -2.30
N LEU A 32 17.51 -8.34 -3.21
CA LEU A 32 16.24 -8.97 -2.90
C LEU A 32 16.42 -10.49 -2.94
N MET A 33 16.09 -11.17 -1.85
CA MET A 33 16.44 -12.58 -1.63
C MET A 33 15.24 -13.53 -1.69
N ALA A 34 14.01 -13.05 -1.40
CA ALA A 34 12.83 -13.92 -1.39
C ALA A 34 11.54 -13.10 -1.45
N PHE A 35 10.46 -13.75 -1.90
CA PHE A 35 9.08 -13.29 -1.83
C PHE A 35 8.28 -14.08 -0.80
N CYS A 36 7.32 -13.39 -0.14
CA CYS A 36 6.37 -14.00 0.77
C CYS A 36 4.96 -13.44 0.51
N ASP A 37 4.00 -14.30 0.21
CA ASP A 37 2.60 -13.91 -0.02
C ASP A 37 1.65 -15.07 0.34
N THR A 38 0.37 -14.77 0.49
CA THR A 38 -0.68 -15.79 0.54
C THR A 38 -0.94 -16.42 -0.83
N ASN A 39 -0.63 -15.71 -1.91
CA ASN A 39 -0.95 -16.05 -3.29
C ASN A 39 0.31 -16.42 -4.07
N GLN A 40 0.42 -17.70 -4.49
CA GLN A 40 1.57 -18.21 -5.23
C GLN A 40 1.65 -17.62 -6.63
N ALA A 41 0.52 -17.49 -7.31
CA ALA A 41 0.50 -16.97 -8.68
C ALA A 41 1.04 -15.54 -8.77
N ARG A 42 0.87 -14.70 -7.73
CA ARG A 42 1.50 -13.36 -7.67
C ARG A 42 3.01 -13.43 -7.53
N MET A 43 3.52 -14.35 -6.71
CA MET A 43 4.97 -14.54 -6.57
C MET A 43 5.59 -15.08 -7.87
N ASP A 44 4.91 -16.00 -8.54
CA ASP A 44 5.33 -16.55 -9.83
C ASP A 44 5.33 -15.48 -10.93
N TYR A 45 4.31 -14.60 -10.95
CA TYR A 45 4.28 -13.45 -11.85
C TYR A 45 5.52 -12.56 -11.66
N TRP A 46 5.86 -12.20 -10.42
CA TRP A 46 7.05 -11.37 -10.19
C TRP A 46 8.35 -12.10 -10.53
N ASN A 47 8.44 -13.41 -10.34
CA ASN A 47 9.57 -14.20 -10.80
C ASN A 47 9.69 -14.18 -12.33
N SER A 48 8.58 -14.25 -13.05
CA SER A 48 8.61 -14.11 -14.51
C SER A 48 9.07 -12.71 -14.96
N VAL A 49 8.65 -11.65 -14.27
CA VAL A 49 9.13 -10.27 -14.51
C VAL A 49 10.62 -10.13 -14.19
N MET A 50 11.10 -10.74 -13.09
CA MET A 50 12.53 -10.76 -12.74
C MET A 50 13.37 -11.32 -13.89
N GLU A 51 12.95 -12.43 -14.50
CA GLU A 51 13.66 -13.06 -15.62
C GLU A 51 13.51 -12.28 -16.93
N SER A 52 12.27 -11.96 -17.31
CA SER A 52 11.97 -11.38 -18.63
C SER A 52 12.38 -9.92 -18.77
N GLU A 53 12.09 -9.09 -17.75
CA GLU A 53 12.32 -7.66 -17.81
C GLU A 53 13.64 -7.24 -17.15
N TYR A 54 13.92 -7.77 -15.93
CA TYR A 54 15.05 -7.32 -15.14
C TYR A 54 16.33 -8.15 -15.34
N LYS A 55 16.24 -9.25 -16.13
CA LYS A 55 17.37 -10.17 -16.41
C LYS A 55 18.03 -10.70 -15.13
N ALA A 56 17.22 -10.83 -14.08
CA ALA A 56 17.62 -11.34 -12.78
C ALA A 56 17.11 -12.77 -12.55
N LYS A 57 17.72 -13.50 -11.62
CA LYS A 57 17.30 -14.86 -11.31
C LYS A 57 15.98 -14.88 -10.53
N PRO A 58 15.11 -15.89 -10.74
CA PRO A 58 13.96 -16.10 -9.89
C PRO A 58 14.36 -16.26 -8.42
N LEU A 59 13.51 -15.78 -7.55
CA LEU A 59 13.73 -15.82 -6.11
C LEU A 59 12.93 -16.95 -5.45
N PRO A 60 13.41 -17.51 -4.33
CA PRO A 60 12.62 -18.38 -3.48
C PRO A 60 11.29 -17.72 -3.08
N THR A 61 10.24 -18.54 -3.04
CA THR A 61 8.89 -18.11 -2.64
C THR A 61 8.46 -18.81 -1.37
N TYR A 62 7.81 -18.10 -0.47
CA TYR A 62 7.30 -18.61 0.79
C TYR A 62 5.82 -18.21 0.94
N LYS A 63 4.97 -19.14 1.35
CA LYS A 63 3.60 -18.81 1.76
C LYS A 63 3.62 -17.98 3.05
N ALA A 64 2.56 -17.21 3.29
CA ALA A 64 2.47 -16.30 4.44
C ALA A 64 2.63 -16.98 5.81
N ASP A 65 2.22 -18.23 5.95
CA ASP A 65 2.41 -19.07 7.14
C ASP A 65 3.86 -19.53 7.31
N GLN A 66 4.67 -19.44 6.26
CA GLN A 66 6.11 -19.74 6.27
C GLN A 66 6.99 -18.50 6.49
N PHE A 67 6.42 -17.38 6.91
CA PHE A 67 7.17 -16.12 7.10
C PHE A 67 8.40 -16.30 8.01
N GLU A 68 8.23 -16.95 9.15
CA GLU A 68 9.35 -17.18 10.08
C GLU A 68 10.40 -18.11 9.50
N LYS A 69 9.97 -19.12 8.76
CA LYS A 69 10.88 -20.02 8.04
C LYS A 69 11.70 -19.24 7.01
N MET A 70 11.08 -18.34 6.25
CA MET A 70 11.80 -17.46 5.31
C MET A 70 12.89 -16.65 6.02
N ILE A 71 12.56 -16.04 7.18
CA ILE A 71 13.56 -15.27 7.95
C ILE A 71 14.70 -16.16 8.43
N ALA A 72 14.41 -17.37 8.91
CA ALA A 72 15.42 -18.32 9.38
C ALA A 72 16.35 -18.81 8.25
N ASP A 73 15.77 -19.11 7.08
CA ASP A 73 16.51 -19.63 5.92
C ASP A 73 17.39 -18.54 5.27
N ILE A 74 16.85 -17.33 5.09
CA ILE A 74 17.48 -16.24 4.34
C ILE A 74 18.39 -15.37 5.22
N LYS A 75 18.00 -15.17 6.49
CA LYS A 75 18.64 -14.25 7.45
C LYS A 75 18.78 -12.84 6.85
N PRO A 76 17.67 -12.20 6.49
CA PRO A 76 17.70 -10.87 5.89
C PRO A 76 18.04 -9.80 6.91
N ASP A 77 18.62 -8.70 6.45
CA ASP A 77 18.81 -7.48 7.24
C ASP A 77 17.52 -6.69 7.38
N VAL A 78 16.69 -6.71 6.32
CA VAL A 78 15.49 -5.87 6.21
C VAL A 78 14.32 -6.66 5.62
N VAL A 79 13.14 -6.48 6.21
CA VAL A 79 11.87 -6.97 5.67
C VAL A 79 11.10 -5.79 5.07
N ILE A 80 10.71 -5.92 3.79
CA ILE A 80 9.83 -4.97 3.11
C ILE A 80 8.40 -5.47 3.23
N VAL A 81 7.49 -4.63 3.75
CA VAL A 81 6.07 -4.97 3.96
C VAL A 81 5.20 -4.14 3.03
N THR A 82 4.55 -4.81 2.07
CA THR A 82 3.63 -4.26 1.08
C THR A 82 2.31 -5.05 1.00
N SER A 83 2.00 -5.75 2.08
CA SER A 83 0.78 -6.56 2.22
C SER A 83 -0.47 -5.69 2.42
N MET A 84 -1.62 -6.26 2.75
CA MET A 84 -2.83 -5.52 3.10
C MET A 84 -2.62 -4.74 4.41
N ASP A 85 -3.05 -3.47 4.47
CA ASP A 85 -2.75 -2.54 5.58
C ASP A 85 -2.99 -3.13 6.97
N ARG A 86 -4.11 -3.86 7.15
CA ARG A 86 -4.45 -4.50 8.43
C ARG A 86 -3.43 -5.54 8.90
N THR A 87 -2.60 -6.04 7.99
CA THR A 87 -1.61 -7.08 8.30
C THR A 87 -0.21 -6.51 8.56
N HIS A 88 0.03 -5.24 8.25
CA HIS A 88 1.33 -4.61 8.38
C HIS A 88 1.92 -4.80 9.79
N HIS A 89 1.17 -4.47 10.84
CA HIS A 89 1.66 -4.54 12.22
C HIS A 89 2.16 -5.94 12.61
N ARG A 90 1.52 -7.01 12.12
CA ARG A 90 1.91 -8.38 12.41
C ARG A 90 3.29 -8.70 11.84
N TYR A 91 3.50 -8.41 10.55
CA TYR A 91 4.77 -8.62 9.89
C TYR A 91 5.86 -7.71 10.42
N ILE A 92 5.54 -6.44 10.70
CA ILE A 92 6.49 -5.46 11.25
C ILE A 92 6.98 -5.90 12.63
N CYS A 93 6.07 -6.16 13.56
CA CYS A 93 6.45 -6.58 14.92
C CYS A 93 7.24 -7.89 14.88
N ARG A 94 6.76 -8.88 14.12
CA ARG A 94 7.43 -10.18 14.06
C ARG A 94 8.80 -10.12 13.40
N ALA A 95 8.97 -9.33 12.33
CA ALA A 95 10.27 -9.08 11.70
C ALA A 95 11.29 -8.48 12.70
N MET A 96 10.87 -7.47 13.45
CA MET A 96 11.72 -6.83 14.47
C MET A 96 12.10 -7.81 15.59
N GLU A 97 11.17 -8.63 16.06
CA GLU A 97 11.42 -9.69 17.05
C GLU A 97 12.42 -10.74 16.55
N LEU A 98 12.40 -11.02 15.25
CA LEU A 98 13.34 -11.94 14.59
C LEU A 98 14.67 -11.26 14.18
N GLY A 99 14.88 -10.02 14.59
CA GLY A 99 16.16 -9.33 14.43
C GLY A 99 16.33 -8.52 13.14
N CYS A 100 15.26 -8.29 12.37
CA CYS A 100 15.31 -7.52 11.12
C CYS A 100 14.86 -6.07 11.31
N ASP A 101 15.43 -5.13 10.57
CA ASP A 101 14.84 -3.82 10.35
C ASP A 101 13.66 -3.96 9.36
N VAL A 102 12.77 -2.96 9.32
CA VAL A 102 11.57 -3.01 8.47
C VAL A 102 11.44 -1.74 7.63
N ILE A 103 11.10 -1.93 6.37
CA ILE A 103 10.55 -0.89 5.49
C ILE A 103 9.09 -1.27 5.22
N THR A 104 8.15 -0.38 5.49
CA THR A 104 6.73 -0.65 5.24
C THR A 104 6.10 0.39 4.35
N GLU A 105 5.14 -0.03 3.53
CA GLU A 105 4.25 0.89 2.84
C GLU A 105 3.37 1.66 3.82
N LYS A 106 2.91 2.82 3.35
CA LYS A 106 1.90 3.60 4.05
C LYS A 106 0.48 2.96 3.85
N PRO A 107 -0.43 3.10 4.82
CA PRO A 107 -0.20 3.57 6.18
C PRO A 107 0.64 2.58 6.98
N MET A 108 1.27 3.01 8.07
CA MET A 108 2.03 2.10 8.92
C MET A 108 1.18 0.91 9.40
N THR A 109 -0.06 1.18 9.76
CA THR A 109 -1.13 0.22 10.04
C THR A 109 -2.48 0.94 10.04
N VAL A 110 -3.55 0.32 10.53
CA VAL A 110 -4.93 0.78 10.36
C VAL A 110 -5.54 1.49 11.58
N ASP A 111 -4.93 1.40 12.76
CA ASP A 111 -5.41 2.02 14.00
C ASP A 111 -4.27 2.39 14.97
N ALA A 112 -4.62 3.18 16.00
CA ALA A 112 -3.67 3.69 16.97
C ALA A 112 -3.08 2.58 17.86
N GLU A 113 -3.86 1.58 18.22
CA GLU A 113 -3.43 0.47 19.08
C GLU A 113 -2.31 -0.33 18.39
N LYS A 114 -2.50 -0.68 17.11
CA LYS A 114 -1.48 -1.37 16.30
C LYS A 114 -0.26 -0.48 16.05
N CYS A 115 -0.46 0.85 15.89
CA CYS A 115 0.66 1.79 15.84
C CYS A 115 1.51 1.72 17.10
N GLN A 116 0.85 1.72 18.28
CA GLN A 116 1.54 1.65 19.57
C GLN A 116 2.31 0.33 19.71
N GLN A 117 1.72 -0.80 19.30
CA GLN A 117 2.40 -2.10 19.32
C GLN A 117 3.69 -2.09 18.48
N ILE A 118 3.67 -1.46 17.32
CA ILE A 118 4.87 -1.32 16.47
C ILE A 118 5.93 -0.47 17.17
N ILE A 119 5.55 0.67 17.76
CA ILE A 119 6.45 1.57 18.46
C ILE A 119 7.11 0.86 19.66
N ASP A 120 6.32 0.15 20.45
CA ASP A 120 6.81 -0.55 21.64
C ASP A 120 7.72 -1.73 21.27
N THR A 121 7.38 -2.44 20.18
CA THR A 121 8.24 -3.50 19.67
C THR A 121 9.58 -2.93 19.17
N GLY A 122 9.57 -1.81 18.47
CA GLY A 122 10.80 -1.13 18.04
C GLY A 122 11.68 -0.72 19.23
N LYS A 123 11.07 -0.15 20.29
CA LYS A 123 11.79 0.20 21.52
C LYS A 123 12.40 -1.03 22.21
N ARG A 124 11.62 -2.10 22.31
CA ARG A 124 12.03 -3.35 22.98
C ARG A 124 13.14 -4.08 22.25
N THR A 125 13.10 -4.11 20.90
CA THR A 125 14.05 -4.87 20.07
C THR A 125 15.24 -4.06 19.60
N GLY A 126 15.18 -2.73 19.69
CA GLY A 126 16.18 -1.80 19.14
C GLY A 126 16.17 -1.75 17.61
N LYS A 127 15.17 -2.36 16.95
CA LYS A 127 15.05 -2.38 15.49
C LYS A 127 14.29 -1.17 14.96
N LYS A 128 14.53 -0.84 13.70
CA LYS A 128 13.98 0.36 13.05
C LYS A 128 12.86 0.00 12.09
N VAL A 129 11.82 0.84 12.07
CA VAL A 129 10.76 0.83 11.07
C VAL A 129 10.83 2.12 10.27
N THR A 130 10.86 2.00 8.95
CA THR A 130 10.74 3.12 8.02
C THR A 130 9.42 3.01 7.27
N VAL A 131 8.54 3.99 7.45
CA VAL A 131 7.31 4.11 6.66
C VAL A 131 7.57 4.93 5.40
N THR A 132 7.25 4.40 4.24
CA THR A 132 7.59 5.02 2.96
C THR A 132 6.57 6.07 2.53
N PHE A 133 6.62 7.23 3.15
CA PHE A 133 5.84 8.40 2.72
C PHE A 133 6.45 9.04 1.48
N ASN A 134 6.40 8.33 0.36
CA ASN A 134 7.02 8.72 -0.91
C ASN A 134 6.48 10.05 -1.46
N TYR A 135 5.29 10.49 -1.04
CA TYR A 135 4.68 11.72 -1.51
C TYR A 135 5.45 12.98 -1.08
N ARG A 136 6.23 12.91 0.01
CA ARG A 136 7.17 13.96 0.40
C ARG A 136 8.13 14.35 -0.72
N TYR A 137 8.56 13.37 -1.51
CA TYR A 137 9.62 13.49 -2.53
C TYR A 137 9.09 13.92 -3.91
N SER A 138 7.80 14.22 -4.05
CA SER A 138 7.36 14.88 -5.26
C SER A 138 8.00 16.27 -5.36
N PRO A 139 8.44 16.73 -6.54
CA PRO A 139 9.17 17.99 -6.70
C PRO A 139 8.46 19.18 -6.05
N ARG A 140 7.14 19.24 -6.21
CA ARG A 140 6.30 20.28 -5.60
C ARG A 140 6.38 20.27 -4.07
N ASN A 141 6.21 19.11 -3.45
CA ASN A 141 6.19 18.99 -1.99
C ASN A 141 7.54 19.24 -1.37
N THR A 142 8.62 18.79 -2.04
CA THR A 142 10.00 19.09 -1.66
C THR A 142 10.27 20.61 -1.75
N LYS A 143 9.81 21.27 -2.83
CA LYS A 143 9.97 22.71 -3.00
C LYS A 143 9.27 23.52 -1.91
N ILE A 144 8.04 23.13 -1.53
CA ILE A 144 7.33 23.76 -0.40
C ILE A 144 8.20 23.65 0.88
N LYS A 145 8.74 22.46 1.17
CA LYS A 145 9.62 22.26 2.35
C LYS A 145 10.87 23.14 2.31
N GLU A 146 11.50 23.30 1.14
CA GLU A 146 12.66 24.18 0.95
C GLU A 146 12.30 25.63 1.26
N VAL A 147 11.20 26.14 0.70
CA VAL A 147 10.73 27.51 0.94
C VAL A 147 10.44 27.75 2.43
N LEU A 148 9.75 26.82 3.09
CA LEU A 148 9.49 26.91 4.53
C LEU A 148 10.79 26.94 5.36
N LYS A 149 11.76 26.09 5.01
CA LYS A 149 13.06 26.04 5.70
C LYS A 149 13.94 27.26 5.45
N SER A 150 13.74 27.97 4.33
CA SER A 150 14.56 29.15 4.02
C SER A 150 14.31 30.36 4.92
N GLY A 151 13.24 30.34 5.71
CA GLY A 151 12.82 31.46 6.54
C GLY A 151 12.13 32.61 5.76
N LEU A 152 11.96 32.45 4.43
CA LEU A 152 11.37 33.49 3.57
C LEU A 152 9.94 33.90 4.00
N LEU A 153 9.19 32.97 4.60
CA LEU A 153 7.82 33.20 5.06
C LEU A 153 7.73 33.62 6.53
N GLY A 154 8.88 33.71 7.25
CA GLY A 154 8.88 33.94 8.69
C GLY A 154 8.24 32.78 9.47
N ASP A 155 7.66 33.10 10.63
CA ASP A 155 7.00 32.14 11.48
C ASP A 155 5.64 31.74 10.91
N LEU A 156 5.35 30.43 10.86
CA LEU A 156 4.07 29.90 10.42
C LEU A 156 3.03 30.06 11.54
N THR A 157 2.00 30.83 11.29
CA THR A 157 0.90 31.04 12.22
C THR A 157 -0.34 30.18 11.91
N SER A 158 -0.52 29.82 10.64
CA SER A 158 -1.64 28.96 10.22
C SER A 158 -1.35 28.26 8.90
N ILE A 159 -2.05 27.15 8.66
CA ILE A 159 -2.05 26.44 7.38
C ILE A 159 -3.48 26.12 7.00
N HIS A 160 -3.86 26.48 5.76
CA HIS A 160 -5.03 25.91 5.10
C HIS A 160 -4.57 24.87 4.09
N PHE A 161 -5.08 23.66 4.23
CA PHE A 161 -4.75 22.55 3.33
C PHE A 161 -6.02 21.88 2.84
N GLU A 162 -6.24 21.93 1.53
CA GLU A 162 -7.37 21.31 0.86
C GLU A 162 -6.90 20.31 -0.18
N TRP A 163 -7.59 19.18 -0.27
CA TRP A 163 -7.31 18.16 -1.27
C TRP A 163 -8.59 17.63 -1.90
N LEU A 164 -8.85 18.02 -3.13
CA LEU A 164 -9.96 17.54 -3.94
C LEU A 164 -9.51 16.31 -4.74
N LEU A 165 -9.99 15.14 -4.36
CA LEU A 165 -9.69 13.90 -5.06
C LEU A 165 -10.72 13.65 -6.15
N SER A 166 -10.27 13.42 -7.39
CA SER A 166 -11.14 12.99 -8.48
C SER A 166 -11.91 11.72 -8.11
N THR A 167 -13.21 11.69 -8.39
CA THR A 167 -14.06 10.52 -8.16
C THR A 167 -13.59 9.30 -8.93
N VAL A 168 -13.05 9.45 -10.15
CA VAL A 168 -12.46 8.34 -10.91
C VAL A 168 -11.26 7.74 -10.18
N HIS A 169 -10.39 8.58 -9.61
CA HIS A 169 -9.28 8.11 -8.78
C HIS A 169 -9.78 7.51 -7.45
N GLY A 170 -10.77 8.14 -6.83
CA GLY A 170 -11.41 7.64 -5.61
C GLY A 170 -12.03 6.26 -5.79
N ALA A 171 -12.63 6.00 -6.96
CA ALA A 171 -13.26 4.72 -7.29
C ALA A 171 -12.31 3.53 -7.10
N ASP A 172 -11.01 3.67 -7.36
CA ASP A 172 -10.06 2.57 -7.16
C ASP A 172 -10.03 2.06 -5.71
N TYR A 173 -10.27 2.91 -4.73
CA TYR A 173 -10.36 2.50 -3.32
C TYR A 173 -11.64 1.75 -3.00
N PHE A 174 -12.74 2.06 -3.69
CA PHE A 174 -14.04 1.43 -3.46
C PHE A 174 -14.28 0.18 -4.30
N ARG A 175 -13.44 -0.09 -5.32
CA ARG A 175 -13.51 -1.34 -6.09
C ARG A 175 -12.85 -2.54 -5.43
N ARG A 176 -12.15 -2.35 -4.33
CA ARG A 176 -11.29 -3.40 -3.73
C ARG A 176 -11.27 -3.32 -2.21
N TRP A 177 -10.50 -4.16 -1.57
CA TRP A 177 -10.45 -4.34 -0.11
C TRP A 177 -10.34 -3.06 0.73
N HIS A 178 -9.84 -1.97 0.16
CA HIS A 178 -9.72 -0.67 0.84
C HIS A 178 -11.07 -0.09 1.29
N ARG A 179 -12.17 -0.47 0.63
CA ARG A 179 -13.53 -0.05 0.98
C ARG A 179 -13.92 -0.46 2.41
N ASN A 180 -13.40 -1.59 2.87
CA ASN A 180 -13.66 -2.10 4.22
C ASN A 180 -12.68 -1.47 5.21
N LYS A 181 -13.21 -0.74 6.19
CA LYS A 181 -12.42 -0.09 7.24
C LYS A 181 -11.57 -1.06 8.06
N ASN A 182 -12.01 -2.30 8.25
CA ASN A 182 -11.23 -3.32 8.94
C ASN A 182 -9.93 -3.67 8.19
N ASN A 183 -9.90 -3.48 6.88
CA ASN A 183 -8.73 -3.75 6.05
C ASN A 183 -7.79 -2.54 5.92
N SER A 184 -8.35 -1.32 5.90
CA SER A 184 -7.61 -0.11 5.51
C SER A 184 -7.63 1.02 6.54
N GLY A 185 -8.44 0.92 7.59
CA GLY A 185 -8.75 2.05 8.47
C GLY A 185 -9.66 3.10 7.82
N GLY A 186 -10.14 2.85 6.59
CA GLY A 186 -10.91 3.80 5.78
C GLY A 186 -10.05 4.80 5.03
N LEU A 187 -10.69 5.65 4.23
CA LEU A 187 -9.99 6.56 3.34
C LEU A 187 -9.15 7.62 4.08
N MET A 188 -9.60 8.03 5.28
CA MET A 188 -8.86 8.98 6.14
C MET A 188 -7.53 8.39 6.63
N VAL A 189 -7.47 7.10 6.93
CA VAL A 189 -6.22 6.43 7.29
C VAL A 189 -5.43 6.05 6.03
N HIS A 190 -6.06 5.32 5.09
CA HIS A 190 -5.33 4.78 3.95
C HIS A 190 -4.79 5.86 3.01
N LYS A 191 -5.62 6.87 2.66
CA LYS A 191 -5.24 7.92 1.70
C LYS A 191 -4.76 9.20 2.36
N SER A 192 -5.52 9.73 3.34
CA SER A 192 -5.22 11.04 3.91
C SER A 192 -4.00 11.02 4.83
N THR A 193 -3.49 9.83 5.20
CA THR A 193 -2.20 9.71 5.90
C THR A 193 -1.07 10.43 5.17
N HIS A 194 -1.06 10.47 3.83
CA HIS A 194 -0.11 11.28 3.07
C HIS A 194 -0.24 12.78 3.34
N HIS A 195 -1.47 13.26 3.51
CA HIS A 195 -1.75 14.69 3.70
C HIS A 195 -1.38 15.13 5.11
N PHE A 196 -1.71 14.34 6.12
CA PHE A 196 -1.30 14.57 7.50
C PHE A 196 0.24 14.52 7.62
N ASP A 197 0.86 13.54 6.97
CA ASP A 197 2.30 13.43 6.92
C ASP A 197 2.97 14.64 6.27
N LEU A 198 2.43 15.17 5.17
CA LEU A 198 2.97 16.37 4.52
C LEU A 198 2.91 17.58 5.43
N VAL A 199 1.79 17.84 6.09
CA VAL A 199 1.65 18.98 7.00
C VAL A 199 2.64 18.86 8.15
N ASN A 200 2.71 17.73 8.82
CA ASN A 200 3.65 17.48 9.90
C ASN A 200 5.12 17.61 9.42
N TRP A 201 5.42 17.09 8.24
CA TRP A 201 6.76 17.19 7.67
C TRP A 201 7.14 18.62 7.29
N TRP A 202 6.22 19.39 6.69
CA TRP A 202 6.46 20.77 6.32
C TRP A 202 6.71 21.65 7.54
N THR A 203 5.86 21.53 8.58
CA THR A 203 5.98 22.32 9.81
C THR A 203 7.10 21.83 10.73
N GLY A 204 7.42 20.54 10.70
CA GLY A 204 8.32 19.89 11.66
C GLY A 204 7.69 19.71 13.04
N SER A 205 6.35 19.68 13.11
CA SER A 205 5.57 19.57 14.36
C SER A 205 4.40 18.59 14.20
N PHE A 206 3.76 18.27 15.33
CA PHE A 206 2.59 17.40 15.40
C PHE A 206 1.43 18.15 16.04
N PRO A 207 0.17 17.83 15.69
CA PRO A 207 -0.99 18.45 16.31
C PRO A 207 -1.13 18.02 17.78
N GLU A 208 -1.43 18.94 18.67
CA GLU A 208 -1.77 18.67 20.07
C GLU A 208 -3.24 18.28 20.22
N THR A 209 -4.11 18.92 19.42
CA THR A 209 -5.56 18.65 19.44
C THR A 209 -6.06 18.45 18.01
N VAL A 210 -6.93 17.47 17.81
CA VAL A 210 -7.55 17.17 16.51
C VAL A 210 -9.05 17.11 16.69
N PHE A 211 -9.78 17.83 15.82
CA PHE A 211 -11.21 17.68 15.63
C PHE A 211 -11.48 17.29 14.19
N ALA A 212 -12.32 16.30 13.94
CA ALA A 212 -12.62 15.84 12.59
C ALA A 212 -14.10 15.47 12.44
N MET A 213 -14.65 15.82 11.30
CA MET A 213 -15.95 15.35 10.82
C MET A 213 -15.81 14.82 9.41
N GLY A 214 -16.57 13.79 9.08
CA GLY A 214 -16.52 13.20 7.75
C GLY A 214 -17.73 12.32 7.47
N ASP A 215 -18.07 12.18 6.18
CA ASP A 215 -19.18 11.34 5.74
C ASP A 215 -18.87 10.70 4.39
N LEU A 216 -19.60 9.63 4.06
CA LEU A 216 -19.57 8.98 2.76
C LEU A 216 -20.72 9.54 1.89
N LEU A 217 -20.37 10.47 0.98
CA LEU A 217 -21.38 11.22 0.21
C LEU A 217 -21.59 10.73 -1.21
N PHE A 218 -20.69 9.91 -1.76
CA PHE A 218 -20.73 9.56 -3.18
C PHE A 218 -20.78 8.05 -3.45
N TYR A 219 -19.82 7.28 -2.92
CA TYR A 219 -19.76 5.84 -3.12
C TYR A 219 -20.74 5.09 -2.22
N GLY A 220 -20.93 3.80 -2.47
CA GLY A 220 -21.87 2.95 -1.74
C GLY A 220 -23.28 2.99 -2.34
N LYS A 221 -24.06 1.94 -2.04
CA LYS A 221 -25.35 1.67 -2.63
C LYS A 221 -26.38 2.76 -2.29
N GLU A 222 -26.49 3.13 -1.02
CA GLU A 222 -27.43 4.15 -0.57
C GLU A 222 -27.27 5.48 -1.31
N ASN A 223 -26.01 5.94 -1.50
CA ASN A 223 -25.74 7.17 -2.22
C ASN A 223 -25.99 7.05 -3.73
N ALA A 224 -25.81 5.86 -4.31
CA ALA A 224 -26.17 5.59 -5.69
C ALA A 224 -27.68 5.65 -5.88
N GLU A 225 -28.45 5.01 -5.00
CA GLU A 225 -29.93 5.03 -5.01
C GLU A 225 -30.48 6.45 -4.88
N LYS A 226 -29.93 7.29 -3.98
CA LYS A 226 -30.26 8.71 -3.85
C LYS A 226 -30.04 9.52 -5.13
N ARG A 227 -29.14 9.06 -6.01
CA ARG A 227 -28.91 9.66 -7.34
C ARG A 227 -29.67 9.01 -8.48
N GLY A 228 -30.59 8.09 -8.18
CA GLY A 228 -31.43 7.44 -9.16
C GLY A 228 -30.81 6.21 -9.85
N VAL A 229 -29.71 5.64 -9.30
CA VAL A 229 -29.17 4.37 -9.79
C VAL A 229 -30.08 3.23 -9.30
N THR A 230 -30.57 2.42 -10.23
CA THR A 230 -31.50 1.33 -9.95
C THR A 230 -30.93 -0.06 -10.29
N GLU A 231 -29.87 -0.11 -11.08
CA GLU A 231 -29.21 -1.35 -11.48
C GLU A 231 -27.83 -1.46 -10.82
N PHE A 232 -27.59 -2.59 -10.18
CA PHE A 232 -26.35 -2.85 -9.44
C PHE A 232 -25.70 -4.13 -9.93
N TYR A 233 -24.40 -4.19 -9.82
CA TYR A 233 -23.58 -5.37 -10.10
C TYR A 233 -22.56 -5.57 -8.98
N TYR A 234 -22.11 -6.79 -8.77
CA TYR A 234 -21.05 -7.07 -7.80
C TYR A 234 -19.65 -6.89 -8.40
N ARG A 235 -19.41 -7.47 -9.60
CA ARG A 235 -18.15 -7.42 -10.33
C ARG A 235 -18.36 -6.93 -11.76
N ALA A 236 -17.37 -6.20 -12.30
CA ALA A 236 -17.41 -5.75 -13.69
C ALA A 236 -17.23 -6.91 -14.69
N LYS A 237 -16.44 -7.93 -14.34
CA LYS A 237 -16.22 -9.12 -15.17
C LYS A 237 -17.55 -9.86 -15.43
N GLY A 238 -17.96 -9.89 -16.69
CA GLY A 238 -19.19 -10.56 -17.12
C GLY A 238 -20.49 -9.80 -16.85
N SER A 239 -20.45 -8.53 -16.45
CA SER A 239 -21.65 -7.73 -16.17
C SER A 239 -21.96 -6.74 -17.30
N GLU A 240 -23.15 -6.83 -17.90
CA GLU A 240 -23.65 -5.86 -18.87
C GLU A 240 -23.92 -4.49 -18.22
N THR A 241 -24.40 -4.47 -16.97
CA THR A 241 -24.64 -3.24 -16.21
C THR A 241 -23.33 -2.48 -16.00
N ALA A 242 -22.23 -3.18 -15.72
CA ALA A 242 -20.91 -2.56 -15.57
C ALA A 242 -20.41 -1.85 -16.83
N ALA A 243 -20.83 -2.28 -18.02
CA ALA A 243 -20.44 -1.65 -19.28
C ALA A 243 -20.88 -0.18 -19.39
N LYS A 244 -21.90 0.21 -18.63
CA LYS A 244 -22.46 1.57 -18.58
C LYS A 244 -21.92 2.39 -17.40
N ASP A 245 -21.18 1.77 -16.46
CA ASP A 245 -20.66 2.44 -15.27
C ASP A 245 -19.26 3.06 -15.56
N PRO A 246 -19.12 4.40 -15.52
CA PRO A 246 -17.83 5.06 -15.77
C PRO A 246 -16.78 4.77 -14.69
N PHE A 247 -17.18 4.18 -13.58
CA PHE A 247 -16.29 3.80 -12.47
C PHE A 247 -15.90 2.32 -12.50
N ALA A 248 -16.48 1.51 -13.39
CA ALA A 248 -16.12 0.11 -13.53
C ALA A 248 -14.67 -0.06 -14.00
N LEU A 249 -14.03 -1.11 -13.53
CA LEU A 249 -12.72 -1.51 -14.03
C LEU A 249 -12.91 -2.60 -15.08
N HIS A 250 -12.69 -2.27 -16.33
CA HIS A 250 -12.68 -3.21 -17.44
C HIS A 250 -11.23 -3.65 -17.70
N VAL A 251 -10.95 -4.93 -17.52
CA VAL A 251 -9.64 -5.52 -17.74
C VAL A 251 -9.69 -6.34 -19.02
N THR A 252 -8.73 -6.09 -19.90
CA THR A 252 -8.57 -6.79 -21.17
C THR A 252 -7.35 -7.71 -21.14
N GLU A 253 -7.19 -8.56 -22.13
CA GLU A 253 -5.99 -9.42 -22.28
C GLU A 253 -4.69 -8.61 -22.36
N LYS A 254 -4.75 -7.34 -22.79
CA LYS A 254 -3.59 -6.44 -22.91
C LYS A 254 -3.11 -5.89 -21.55
N ASP A 255 -3.92 -6.02 -20.52
CA ASP A 255 -3.57 -5.57 -19.17
C ASP A 255 -2.74 -6.63 -18.44
N GLU A 256 -1.58 -7.02 -19.00
CA GLU A 256 -0.72 -8.12 -18.54
C GLU A 256 -0.47 -8.08 -17.04
N ARG A 257 -0.14 -6.89 -16.51
CA ARG A 257 0.13 -6.73 -15.07
C ARG A 257 -1.11 -6.96 -14.21
N LEU A 258 -2.27 -6.45 -14.61
CA LEU A 258 -3.51 -6.66 -13.85
C LEU A 258 -3.92 -8.13 -13.92
N ASN A 259 -3.81 -8.75 -15.09
CA ASN A 259 -4.07 -10.17 -15.27
C ASN A 259 -3.11 -11.02 -14.43
N GLY A 260 -1.81 -10.79 -14.50
CA GLY A 260 -0.81 -11.55 -13.74
C GLY A 260 -0.92 -11.42 -12.22
N LEU A 261 -1.48 -10.32 -11.71
CA LEU A 261 -1.56 -10.08 -10.26
C LEU A 261 -2.94 -10.32 -9.65
N TYR A 262 -4.05 -10.21 -10.42
CA TYR A 262 -5.39 -10.12 -9.83
C TYR A 262 -6.49 -10.86 -10.58
N PHE A 263 -6.24 -11.35 -11.78
CA PHE A 263 -7.26 -12.06 -12.57
C PHE A 263 -6.72 -13.42 -13.02
N GLY A 264 -7.63 -14.34 -13.33
CA GLY A 264 -7.24 -15.71 -13.68
C GLY A 264 -6.66 -16.48 -12.49
N LYS A 265 -5.44 -17.00 -12.62
CA LYS A 265 -4.80 -17.82 -11.56
C LYS A 265 -4.72 -17.15 -10.18
N PRO A 266 -4.31 -15.87 -10.05
CA PRO A 266 -4.36 -15.19 -8.76
C PRO A 266 -5.75 -15.13 -8.15
N GLU A 267 -6.78 -14.96 -8.98
CA GLU A 267 -8.17 -14.90 -8.54
C GLU A 267 -8.68 -16.25 -8.00
N GLU A 268 -8.18 -17.37 -8.54
CA GLU A 268 -8.53 -18.74 -8.11
C GLU A 268 -7.94 -19.09 -6.73
N GLU A 269 -6.81 -18.45 -6.35
CA GLU A 269 -6.14 -18.72 -5.08
C GLU A 269 -6.70 -17.93 -3.90
N ASP A 270 -7.30 -16.77 -4.16
CA ASP A 270 -7.89 -15.92 -3.11
C ASP A 270 -9.16 -15.21 -3.60
N ASN A 271 -10.02 -14.82 -2.67
CA ASN A 271 -11.25 -14.07 -2.95
C ASN A 271 -11.00 -12.56 -3.03
N TYR A 272 -9.87 -12.16 -3.54
CA TYR A 272 -9.51 -10.76 -3.69
C TYR A 272 -9.85 -10.25 -5.08
N TYR A 273 -10.88 -9.41 -5.17
CA TYR A 273 -11.34 -8.82 -6.43
C TYR A 273 -10.98 -7.34 -6.53
N ARG A 274 -10.54 -6.90 -7.71
CA ARG A 274 -10.22 -5.50 -7.99
C ARG A 274 -11.29 -4.76 -8.79
N ASP A 275 -12.27 -5.45 -9.30
CA ASP A 275 -13.29 -4.98 -10.22
C ASP A 275 -14.70 -4.96 -9.62
N GLN A 276 -14.80 -4.85 -8.29
CA GLN A 276 -16.08 -4.72 -7.63
C GLN A 276 -16.75 -3.39 -7.97
N SER A 277 -18.07 -3.34 -7.95
CA SER A 277 -18.82 -2.10 -8.09
C SER A 277 -18.49 -1.14 -6.94
N VAL A 278 -18.28 0.13 -7.25
CA VAL A 278 -18.11 1.19 -6.22
C VAL A 278 -19.42 1.54 -5.50
N PHE A 279 -20.53 1.00 -5.98
CA PHE A 279 -21.88 1.21 -5.47
C PHE A 279 -22.49 -0.04 -4.85
N SER A 280 -21.77 -1.15 -4.74
CA SER A 280 -22.22 -2.31 -4.00
C SER A 280 -21.94 -2.16 -2.50
N ASP A 281 -22.75 -2.84 -1.68
CA ASP A 281 -22.46 -3.00 -0.27
C ASP A 281 -21.23 -3.89 -0.07
N GLY A 282 -20.39 -3.54 0.89
CA GLY A 282 -19.17 -4.27 1.19
C GLY A 282 -18.71 -4.07 2.60
#